data_334adc5996b927f1d16ff1703be19dd8
#
_entry.id   334adc5996b927f1d16ff1703be19dd8
#
_cell.length_a   1.000
_cell.length_b   1.000
_cell.length_c   1.000
_cell.angle_alpha   90.00
_cell.angle_beta   90.00
_cell.angle_gamma   90.00
#
_symmetry.space_group_name_H-M   'P 1'
#
loop_
_entity.id
_entity.type
_entity.pdbx_description
1 polymer ?
#
loop_
_entity_poly.entity_id
_entity_poly.type
_entity_poly.pdbx_seq_one_letter_code
_entity_poly.pdbx_strand_id
1 'polypeptide(L)'
;MLTEINYSQFDEIYQIMENSFPQDERRPYNEQRHLLELPNYHIYAQPDPSNTHTQGFLAIWDTPSLCFIEHFAVNPLYRNQGLGASMRQELIDHQSKQICLEVELPETELAIRRIHFYERNGLYLNPYDYTQPALSAGQQALPLYLMTSGHTLEPSEFTTIQKEIMQYVYHTA
;
A
#
# COMPACT_ATOMS: atom_id res chain seq x y z
N MET A 1 0.49 17.97 3.07
CA MET A 1 1.47 17.30 3.95
C MET A 1 0.80 16.11 4.61
N LEU A 2 1.44 14.94 4.49
CA LEU A 2 0.99 13.70 5.13
C LEU A 2 1.16 13.77 6.64
N THR A 3 0.17 13.33 7.38
CA THR A 3 0.20 13.24 8.84
C THR A 3 -0.21 11.84 9.27
N GLU A 4 0.47 11.30 10.28
CA GLU A 4 0.07 10.02 10.84
C GLU A 4 -1.28 10.16 11.55
N ILE A 5 -2.19 9.23 11.30
CA ILE A 5 -3.53 9.27 11.87
C ILE A 5 -3.55 8.80 13.32
N ASN A 6 -4.56 9.23 14.06
CA ASN A 6 -4.93 8.65 15.33
C ASN A 6 -6.18 7.75 15.19
N TYR A 7 -6.54 7.06 16.27
CA TYR A 7 -7.70 6.13 16.26
C TYR A 7 -9.02 6.79 15.86
N SER A 8 -9.23 8.07 16.15
CA SER A 8 -10.50 8.76 15.84
C SER A 8 -10.68 9.04 14.34
N GLN A 9 -9.60 9.02 13.57
CA GLN A 9 -9.62 9.26 12.12
C GLN A 9 -9.79 7.97 11.31
N PHE A 10 -9.69 6.80 11.96
CA PHE A 10 -9.68 5.52 11.28
C PHE A 10 -10.97 5.22 10.50
N ASP A 11 -12.13 5.64 11.02
CA ASP A 11 -13.42 5.35 10.37
C ASP A 11 -13.50 5.94 8.96
N GLU A 12 -13.05 7.18 8.79
CA GLU A 12 -13.00 7.82 7.45
C GLU A 12 -12.01 7.12 6.52
N ILE A 13 -10.84 6.76 7.06
CA ILE A 13 -9.83 5.99 6.31
C ILE A 13 -10.39 4.65 5.84
N TYR A 14 -11.04 3.92 6.75
CA TYR A 14 -11.60 2.61 6.41
C TYR A 14 -12.71 2.71 5.38
N GLN A 15 -13.53 3.76 5.41
CA GLN A 15 -14.54 4.03 4.39
C GLN A 15 -13.91 4.27 3.00
N ILE A 16 -12.80 5.02 2.93
CA ILE A 16 -12.05 5.20 1.68
C ILE A 16 -11.46 3.86 1.22
N MET A 17 -10.97 3.05 2.14
CA MET A 17 -10.44 1.71 1.87
C MET A 17 -11.51 0.78 1.28
N GLU A 18 -12.71 0.75 1.86
CA GLU A 18 -13.84 -0.03 1.34
C GLU A 18 -14.25 0.39 -0.08
N ASN A 19 -14.22 1.69 -0.37
CA ASN A 19 -14.55 2.23 -1.68
C ASN A 19 -13.45 2.02 -2.73
N SER A 20 -12.24 1.69 -2.32
CA SER A 20 -11.07 1.64 -3.20
C SER A 20 -10.53 0.24 -3.43
N PHE A 21 -10.78 -0.71 -2.53
CA PHE A 21 -10.21 -2.06 -2.58
C PHE A 21 -11.29 -3.13 -2.46
N PRO A 22 -11.19 -4.23 -3.26
CA PRO A 22 -12.03 -5.41 -3.08
C PRO A 22 -11.87 -6.04 -1.70
N GLN A 23 -12.85 -6.85 -1.31
CA GLN A 23 -12.87 -7.50 0.02
C GLN A 23 -11.62 -8.35 0.29
N ASP A 24 -11.08 -9.04 -0.72
CA ASP A 24 -9.90 -9.90 -0.56
C ASP A 24 -8.57 -9.11 -0.49
N GLU A 25 -8.61 -7.81 -0.75
CA GLU A 25 -7.44 -6.92 -0.66
C GLU A 25 -7.43 -6.06 0.62
N ARG A 26 -8.37 -6.27 1.52
CA ARG A 26 -8.47 -5.56 2.80
C ARG A 26 -8.96 -6.48 3.91
N ARG A 27 -8.61 -6.17 5.15
CA ARG A 27 -9.11 -6.91 6.32
C ARG A 27 -10.48 -6.37 6.74
N PRO A 28 -11.30 -7.16 7.47
CA PRO A 28 -12.47 -6.64 8.17
C PRO A 28 -12.10 -5.47 9.10
N TYR A 29 -13.06 -4.60 9.36
CA TYR A 29 -12.86 -3.34 10.11
C TYR A 29 -12.07 -3.52 11.41
N ASN A 30 -12.47 -4.44 12.27
CA ASN A 30 -11.81 -4.62 13.57
C ASN A 30 -10.37 -5.14 13.42
N GLU A 31 -10.12 -6.05 12.50
CA GLU A 31 -8.78 -6.58 12.23
C GLU A 31 -7.88 -5.50 11.66
N GLN A 32 -8.37 -4.70 10.71
CA GLN A 32 -7.61 -3.59 10.12
C GLN A 32 -7.29 -2.52 11.15
N ARG A 33 -8.27 -2.17 12.00
CA ARG A 33 -8.09 -1.18 13.06
C ARG A 33 -7.09 -1.63 14.12
N HIS A 34 -7.06 -2.92 14.44
CA HIS A 34 -6.13 -3.50 15.41
C HIS A 34 -4.66 -3.36 14.97
N LEU A 35 -4.38 -3.28 13.68
CA LEU A 35 -3.02 -3.08 13.19
C LEU A 35 -2.40 -1.76 13.67
N LEU A 36 -3.21 -0.75 14.00
CA LEU A 36 -2.71 0.52 14.53
C LEU A 36 -2.00 0.38 15.91
N GLU A 37 -2.17 -0.77 16.58
CA GLU A 37 -1.47 -1.07 17.83
C GLU A 37 -0.05 -1.61 17.59
N LEU A 38 0.27 -1.98 16.35
CA LEU A 38 1.58 -2.53 16.00
C LEU A 38 2.59 -1.41 15.74
N PRO A 39 3.80 -1.52 16.29
CA PRO A 39 4.80 -0.44 16.18
C PRO A 39 5.38 -0.24 14.78
N ASN A 40 5.17 -1.19 13.88
CA ASN A 40 5.67 -1.16 12.51
C ASN A 40 4.57 -0.98 11.46
N TYR A 41 3.33 -0.71 11.86
CA TYR A 41 2.23 -0.40 10.96
C TYR A 41 1.77 1.04 11.16
N HIS A 42 1.73 1.82 10.07
CA HIS A 42 1.40 3.24 10.11
C HIS A 42 0.42 3.60 9.00
N ILE A 43 -0.50 4.48 9.30
CA ILE A 43 -1.37 5.09 8.28
C ILE A 43 -1.10 6.60 8.27
N TYR A 44 -0.74 7.11 7.10
CA TYR A 44 -0.57 8.54 6.85
C TYR A 44 -1.71 9.06 5.99
N ALA A 45 -2.33 10.13 6.39
CA ALA A 45 -3.42 10.77 5.65
C ALA A 45 -3.01 12.16 5.15
N GLN A 46 -3.54 12.51 3.99
CA GLN A 46 -3.50 13.86 3.46
C GLN A 46 -4.83 14.55 3.79
N PRO A 47 -4.86 15.48 4.73
CA PRO A 47 -6.07 16.24 5.01
C PRO A 47 -6.39 17.23 3.87
N ASP A 48 -7.66 17.61 3.78
CA ASP A 48 -8.07 18.73 2.94
C ASP A 48 -7.58 20.06 3.52
N PRO A 49 -7.64 21.19 2.76
CA PRO A 49 -7.19 22.49 3.25
C PRO A 49 -7.92 22.99 4.50
N SER A 50 -9.15 22.52 4.74
CA SER A 50 -9.92 22.87 5.96
C SER A 50 -9.62 21.95 7.14
N ASN A 51 -8.85 20.89 6.92
CA ASN A 51 -8.55 19.83 7.89
C ASN A 51 -9.80 19.15 8.48
N THR A 52 -10.84 19.04 7.66
CA THR A 52 -12.12 18.43 8.03
C THR A 52 -12.33 17.04 7.42
N HIS A 53 -11.70 16.78 6.29
CA HIS A 53 -11.81 15.54 5.55
C HIS A 53 -10.47 15.03 5.04
N THR A 54 -10.41 13.73 4.78
CA THR A 54 -9.24 13.06 4.22
C THR A 54 -9.33 13.03 2.70
N GLN A 55 -8.31 13.59 2.03
CA GLN A 55 -8.19 13.56 0.57
C GLN A 55 -7.62 12.23 0.07
N GLY A 56 -6.82 11.55 0.88
CA GLY A 56 -6.22 10.27 0.56
C GLY A 56 -5.36 9.75 1.72
N PHE A 57 -4.93 8.51 1.61
CA PHE A 57 -4.09 7.88 2.64
C PHE A 57 -3.09 6.89 2.06
N LEU A 58 -2.08 6.60 2.86
CA LEU A 58 -1.08 5.55 2.68
C LEU A 58 -1.05 4.70 3.94
N ALA A 59 -1.26 3.40 3.82
CA ALA A 59 -1.02 2.44 4.91
C ALA A 59 0.27 1.68 4.60
N ILE A 60 1.23 1.76 5.51
CA ILE A 60 2.56 1.21 5.31
C ILE A 60 2.97 0.27 6.44
N TRP A 61 3.82 -0.69 6.09
CA TRP A 61 4.59 -1.49 7.03
C TRP A 61 6.05 -1.07 6.97
N ASP A 62 6.60 -0.71 8.11
CA ASP A 62 8.02 -0.44 8.26
C ASP A 62 8.73 -1.74 8.66
N THR A 63 9.40 -2.37 7.71
CA THR A 63 10.14 -3.62 7.91
C THR A 63 11.64 -3.34 8.00
N PRO A 64 12.51 -4.30 8.33
CA PRO A 64 13.94 -4.04 8.46
C PRO A 64 14.57 -3.34 7.25
N SER A 65 14.20 -3.72 6.02
CA SER A 65 14.82 -3.16 4.81
C SER A 65 13.85 -2.41 3.89
N LEU A 66 12.52 -2.52 4.11
CA LEU A 66 11.50 -1.97 3.23
C LEU A 66 10.56 -0.98 3.93
N CYS A 67 10.07 -0.03 3.17
CA CYS A 67 8.80 0.63 3.40
C CYS A 67 7.77 -0.04 2.48
N PHE A 68 6.98 -0.96 3.01
CA PHE A 68 5.97 -1.69 2.23
C PHE A 68 4.65 -0.95 2.27
N ILE A 69 4.19 -0.50 1.11
CA ILE A 69 2.87 0.15 0.97
C ILE A 69 1.81 -0.92 0.76
N GLU A 70 0.98 -1.15 1.77
CA GLU A 70 -0.11 -2.12 1.69
C GLU A 70 -1.34 -1.53 1.01
N HIS A 71 -1.71 -0.29 1.37
CA HIS A 71 -2.83 0.42 0.77
C HIS A 71 -2.44 1.85 0.42
N PHE A 72 -2.84 2.28 -0.75
CA PHE A 72 -2.69 3.65 -1.21
C PHE A 72 -3.95 4.05 -1.98
N ALA A 73 -4.67 5.04 -1.51
CA ALA A 73 -5.87 5.49 -2.17
C ALA A 73 -6.08 7.00 -2.04
N VAL A 74 -6.61 7.58 -3.12
CA VAL A 74 -7.15 8.93 -3.13
C VAL A 74 -8.67 8.83 -3.03
N ASN A 75 -9.26 9.56 -2.11
CA ASN A 75 -10.70 9.66 -1.94
C ASN A 75 -11.34 10.04 -3.29
N PRO A 76 -12.39 9.33 -3.74
CA PRO A 76 -13.02 9.58 -5.03
C PRO A 76 -13.37 11.05 -5.30
N LEU A 77 -13.73 11.82 -4.27
CA LEU A 77 -14.08 13.25 -4.37
C LEU A 77 -12.90 14.14 -4.80
N TYR A 78 -11.65 13.65 -4.62
CA TYR A 78 -10.43 14.43 -4.87
C TYR A 78 -9.53 13.82 -5.94
N ARG A 79 -10.03 12.87 -6.72
CA ARG A 79 -9.27 12.23 -7.80
C ARG A 79 -8.99 13.18 -8.95
N ASN A 80 -8.00 12.83 -9.79
CA ASN A 80 -7.58 13.59 -10.98
C ASN A 80 -7.04 15.01 -10.69
N GLN A 81 -6.51 15.23 -9.49
CA GLN A 81 -5.89 16.50 -9.06
C GLN A 81 -4.39 16.37 -8.77
N GLY A 82 -3.77 15.26 -9.18
CA GLY A 82 -2.35 15.02 -8.93
C GLY A 82 -1.98 14.64 -7.49
N LEU A 83 -2.97 14.46 -6.61
CA LEU A 83 -2.75 14.15 -5.19
C LEU A 83 -1.97 12.84 -4.98
N GLY A 84 -2.29 11.81 -5.75
CA GLY A 84 -1.62 10.52 -5.63
C GLY A 84 -0.12 10.62 -5.87
N ALA A 85 0.29 11.33 -6.92
CA ALA A 85 1.70 11.56 -7.20
C ALA A 85 2.38 12.40 -6.12
N SER A 86 1.71 13.43 -5.62
CA SER A 86 2.21 14.28 -4.55
C SER A 86 2.40 13.52 -3.23
N MET A 87 1.41 12.74 -2.82
CA MET A 87 1.47 11.92 -1.60
C MET A 87 2.60 10.90 -1.66
N ARG A 88 2.74 10.23 -2.81
CA ARG A 88 3.82 9.27 -3.02
C ARG A 88 5.20 9.96 -2.98
N GLN A 89 5.35 11.10 -3.64
CA GLN A 89 6.61 11.84 -3.63
C GLN A 89 6.99 12.27 -2.20
N GLU A 90 6.01 12.75 -1.43
CA GLU A 90 6.23 13.11 -0.03
C GLU A 90 6.69 11.91 0.80
N LEU A 91 6.08 10.72 0.59
CA LEU A 91 6.54 9.50 1.25
C LEU A 91 7.99 9.16 0.88
N ILE A 92 8.33 9.19 -0.41
CA ILE A 92 9.69 8.91 -0.89
C ILE A 92 10.70 9.86 -0.27
N ASP A 93 10.40 11.14 -0.21
CA ASP A 93 11.32 12.16 0.32
C ASP A 93 11.60 11.98 1.81
N HIS A 94 10.71 11.30 2.54
CA HIS A 94 10.85 11.01 3.97
C HIS A 94 11.31 9.59 4.28
N GLN A 95 11.46 8.72 3.26
CA GLN A 95 11.88 7.33 3.44
C GLN A 95 13.30 7.09 2.97
N SER A 96 14.11 6.47 3.83
CA SER A 96 15.47 6.00 3.47
C SER A 96 15.48 4.56 2.96
N LYS A 97 14.41 3.79 3.21
CA LYS A 97 14.28 2.39 2.81
C LYS A 97 13.70 2.26 1.41
N GLN A 98 13.97 1.15 0.76
CA GLN A 98 13.36 0.82 -0.52
C GLN A 98 11.85 0.70 -0.36
N ILE A 99 11.10 1.37 -1.25
CA ILE A 99 9.65 1.24 -1.30
C ILE A 99 9.29 -0.01 -2.08
N CYS A 100 8.34 -0.77 -1.55
CA CYS A 100 7.77 -1.95 -2.19
C CYS A 100 6.26 -1.93 -2.07
N LEU A 101 5.57 -2.36 -3.10
CA LEU A 101 4.11 -2.54 -3.10
C LEU A 101 3.68 -3.68 -4.02
N GLU A 102 2.46 -4.14 -3.79
CA GLU A 102 1.82 -5.18 -4.59
C GLU A 102 0.91 -4.55 -5.63
N VAL A 103 0.88 -5.13 -6.83
CA VAL A 103 -0.02 -4.73 -7.92
C VAL A 103 -0.72 -5.95 -8.51
N GLU A 104 -1.95 -5.76 -8.97
CA GLU A 104 -2.65 -6.80 -9.73
C GLU A 104 -1.89 -7.17 -11.00
N LEU A 105 -2.02 -8.43 -11.43
CA LEU A 105 -1.49 -8.86 -12.72
C LEU A 105 -2.08 -8.00 -13.85
N PRO A 106 -1.32 -7.68 -14.90
CA PRO A 106 -1.75 -6.77 -15.96
C PRO A 106 -2.77 -7.43 -16.93
N GLU A 107 -3.85 -7.93 -16.39
CA GLU A 107 -4.92 -8.65 -17.11
C GLU A 107 -6.14 -7.77 -17.40
N THR A 108 -6.22 -6.58 -16.79
CA THR A 108 -7.29 -5.61 -17.01
C THR A 108 -6.72 -4.24 -17.34
N GLU A 109 -7.51 -3.40 -18.01
CA GLU A 109 -7.10 -2.01 -18.30
C GLU A 109 -6.77 -1.22 -17.01
N LEU A 110 -7.55 -1.44 -15.95
CA LEU A 110 -7.33 -0.76 -14.67
C LEU A 110 -6.01 -1.18 -14.03
N ALA A 111 -5.69 -2.49 -14.03
CA ALA A 111 -4.43 -3.00 -13.51
C ALA A 111 -3.24 -2.45 -14.30
N ILE A 112 -3.33 -2.42 -15.64
CA ILE A 112 -2.30 -1.85 -16.52
C ILE A 112 -2.10 -0.36 -16.23
N ARG A 113 -3.18 0.42 -16.07
CA ARG A 113 -3.11 1.84 -15.72
C ARG A 113 -2.43 2.09 -14.39
N ARG A 114 -2.71 1.25 -13.37
CA ARG A 114 -2.05 1.33 -12.06
C ARG A 114 -0.56 1.06 -12.16
N ILE A 115 -0.15 0.01 -12.87
CA ILE A 115 1.26 -0.29 -13.11
C ILE A 115 1.95 0.90 -13.81
N HIS A 116 1.36 1.44 -14.88
CA HIS A 116 1.91 2.60 -15.58
C HIS A 116 2.00 3.84 -14.69
N PHE A 117 1.01 4.05 -13.82
CA PHE A 117 1.07 5.13 -12.84
C PHE A 117 2.31 4.99 -11.93
N TYR A 118 2.55 3.81 -11.39
CA TYR A 118 3.72 3.56 -10.54
C TYR A 118 5.04 3.64 -11.31
N GLU A 119 5.09 3.14 -12.53
CA GLU A 119 6.28 3.25 -13.40
C GLU A 119 6.65 4.72 -13.68
N ARG A 120 5.67 5.55 -14.04
CA ARG A 120 5.89 6.99 -14.24
C ARG A 120 6.35 7.70 -12.98
N ASN A 121 6.09 7.10 -11.84
CA ASN A 121 6.44 7.64 -10.54
C ASN A 121 7.66 6.95 -9.90
N GLY A 122 8.49 6.30 -10.68
CA GLY A 122 9.81 5.81 -10.26
C GLY A 122 9.82 4.44 -9.60
N LEU A 123 8.77 3.63 -9.78
CA LEU A 123 8.77 2.24 -9.37
C LEU A 123 8.97 1.32 -10.57
N TYR A 124 9.51 0.13 -10.32
CA TYR A 124 9.87 -0.87 -11.33
C TYR A 124 9.07 -2.15 -11.09
N LEU A 125 8.47 -2.69 -12.15
CA LEU A 125 7.72 -3.95 -12.10
C LEU A 125 8.68 -5.14 -12.03
N ASN A 126 8.38 -6.08 -11.13
CA ASN A 126 9.11 -7.32 -10.96
C ASN A 126 8.16 -8.51 -11.22
N PRO A 127 8.10 -9.05 -12.45
CA PRO A 127 7.12 -10.05 -12.85
C PRO A 127 7.54 -11.48 -12.43
N TYR A 128 7.81 -11.66 -11.15
CA TYR A 128 8.06 -12.98 -10.56
C TYR A 128 6.76 -13.55 -9.97
N ASP A 129 6.70 -14.85 -9.84
CA ASP A 129 5.58 -15.52 -9.17
C ASP A 129 5.51 -15.08 -7.70
N TYR A 130 4.42 -14.42 -7.37
CA TYR A 130 4.17 -13.89 -6.02
C TYR A 130 2.69 -14.05 -5.68
N THR A 131 2.40 -14.46 -4.47
CA THR A 131 1.03 -14.60 -3.98
C THR A 131 0.86 -13.90 -2.64
N GLN A 132 -0.08 -12.97 -2.56
CA GLN A 132 -0.53 -12.40 -1.30
C GLN A 132 -1.35 -13.47 -0.57
N PRO A 133 -1.00 -13.84 0.68
CA PRO A 133 -1.84 -14.74 1.47
C PRO A 133 -3.22 -14.12 1.73
N ALA A 134 -4.20 -14.96 2.03
CA ALA A 134 -5.48 -14.46 2.53
C ALA A 134 -5.26 -13.59 3.76
N LEU A 135 -5.84 -12.39 3.78
CA LEU A 135 -5.65 -11.41 4.86
C LEU A 135 -6.47 -11.73 6.10
N SER A 136 -7.56 -12.47 5.93
CA SER A 136 -8.48 -12.85 7.00
C SER A 136 -9.17 -14.16 6.67
N ALA A 137 -9.79 -14.79 7.67
CA ALA A 137 -10.55 -16.04 7.48
C ALA A 137 -11.66 -15.86 6.43
N GLY A 138 -11.76 -16.81 5.51
CA GLY A 138 -12.74 -16.80 4.42
C GLY A 138 -12.36 -15.94 3.21
N GLN A 139 -11.23 -15.25 3.24
CA GLN A 139 -10.70 -14.51 2.09
C GLN A 139 -9.82 -15.39 1.22
N GLN A 140 -9.58 -14.94 -0.01
CA GLN A 140 -8.77 -15.65 -1.00
C GLN A 140 -7.31 -15.16 -0.98
N ALA A 141 -6.38 -16.07 -1.25
CA ALA A 141 -5.03 -15.71 -1.65
C ALA A 141 -5.05 -15.13 -3.08
N LEU A 142 -4.23 -14.12 -3.35
CA LEU A 142 -4.23 -13.41 -4.62
C LEU A 142 -2.87 -13.51 -5.33
N PRO A 143 -2.82 -13.92 -6.61
CA PRO A 143 -1.61 -13.78 -7.42
C PRO A 143 -1.41 -12.30 -7.76
N LEU A 144 -0.25 -11.75 -7.41
CA LEU A 144 0.11 -10.34 -7.62
C LEU A 144 1.54 -10.25 -8.17
N TYR A 145 1.97 -9.04 -8.54
CA TYR A 145 3.36 -8.71 -8.76
C TYR A 145 3.84 -7.70 -7.74
N LEU A 146 5.15 -7.67 -7.49
CA LEU A 146 5.79 -6.61 -6.70
C LEU A 146 6.33 -5.51 -7.60
N MET A 147 6.19 -4.28 -7.15
CA MET A 147 6.91 -3.13 -7.70
C MET A 147 7.81 -2.54 -6.63
N THR A 148 9.01 -2.12 -7.03
CA THR A 148 10.04 -1.60 -6.11
C THR A 148 10.62 -0.29 -6.62
N SER A 149 11.00 0.59 -5.70
CA SER A 149 11.77 1.78 -6.03
C SER A 149 13.24 1.43 -6.30
N GLY A 150 13.94 2.28 -7.04
CA GLY A 150 15.36 2.19 -7.29
C GLY A 150 15.74 1.38 -8.51
N HIS A 151 15.34 0.12 -8.59
CA HIS A 151 15.69 -0.78 -9.70
C HIS A 151 14.74 -1.99 -9.75
N THR A 152 14.83 -2.76 -10.85
CA THR A 152 14.24 -4.09 -10.96
C THR A 152 15.06 -5.08 -10.13
N LEU A 153 14.36 -6.04 -9.49
CA LEU A 153 15.02 -7.01 -8.62
C LEU A 153 15.67 -8.17 -9.40
N GLU A 154 16.85 -8.55 -8.98
CA GLU A 154 17.40 -9.87 -9.34
C GLU A 154 16.66 -10.99 -8.60
N PRO A 155 16.66 -12.25 -9.09
CA PRO A 155 15.94 -13.36 -8.45
C PRO A 155 16.26 -13.56 -6.96
N SER A 156 17.52 -13.37 -6.57
CA SER A 156 17.95 -13.50 -5.16
C SER A 156 17.43 -12.37 -4.28
N GLU A 157 17.40 -11.14 -4.81
CA GLU A 157 16.81 -9.97 -4.13
C GLU A 157 15.31 -10.16 -3.94
N PHE A 158 14.60 -10.62 -4.99
CA PHE A 158 13.18 -10.92 -4.91
C PHE A 158 12.88 -11.95 -3.82
N THR A 159 13.63 -13.04 -3.77
CA THR A 159 13.46 -14.08 -2.75
C THR A 159 13.63 -13.52 -1.33
N THR A 160 14.60 -12.65 -1.12
CA THR A 160 14.86 -12.01 0.17
C THR A 160 13.71 -11.08 0.56
N ILE A 161 13.28 -10.23 -0.36
CA ILE A 161 12.15 -9.29 -0.15
C ILE A 161 10.85 -10.04 0.11
N GLN A 162 10.57 -11.10 -0.65
CA GLN A 162 9.38 -11.93 -0.46
C GLN A 162 9.34 -12.53 0.96
N LYS A 163 10.45 -13.07 1.44
CA LYS A 163 10.54 -13.62 2.81
C LYS A 163 10.28 -12.54 3.85
N GLU A 164 10.84 -11.35 3.67
CA GLU A 164 10.65 -10.23 4.59
C GLU A 164 9.19 -9.79 4.64
N ILE A 165 8.53 -9.67 3.50
CA ILE A 165 7.10 -9.34 3.43
C ILE A 165 6.27 -10.42 4.13
N MET A 166 6.52 -11.69 3.84
CA MET A 166 5.77 -12.79 4.47
C MET A 166 5.93 -12.80 5.98
N GLN A 167 7.12 -12.51 6.48
CA GLN A 167 7.39 -12.49 7.91
C GLN A 167 6.80 -11.29 8.63
N TYR A 168 7.00 -10.08 8.11
CA TYR A 168 6.70 -8.83 8.83
C TYR A 168 5.34 -8.22 8.49
N VAL A 169 4.81 -8.47 7.30
CA VAL A 169 3.51 -7.95 6.87
C VAL A 169 2.40 -8.98 7.09
N TYR A 170 2.62 -10.22 6.62
CA TYR A 170 1.59 -11.26 6.68
C TYR A 170 1.75 -12.22 7.84
N HIS A 171 2.86 -12.14 8.59
CA HIS A 171 3.16 -12.98 9.75
C HIS A 171 3.10 -14.48 9.44
N THR A 172 3.46 -14.86 8.22
CA THR A 172 3.56 -16.25 7.78
C THR A 172 5.02 -16.74 7.87
N ALA A 173 5.17 -18.00 8.14
CA ALA A 173 6.50 -18.61 8.25
C ALA A 173 7.19 -18.76 6.88
#